data_ec914ae5a6353ea31f953e2924aa7524
#
_entry.id   ec914ae5a6353ea31f953e2924aa7524
#
_cell.length_a   1.000
_cell.length_b   1.000
_cell.length_c   1.000
_cell.angle_alpha   90.00
_cell.angle_beta   90.00
_cell.angle_gamma   90.00
#
_symmetry.space_group_name_H-M   'P 1'
#
loop_
_entity.id
_entity.type
_entity.pdbx_description
1 polymer ?
#
loop_
_entity_poly.entity_id
_entity_poly.type
_entity_poly.pdbx_seq_one_letter_code
_entity_poly.pdbx_strand_id
1 'polypeptide(L)'
;MSQRSLNPAYDISLNAVGTGRWTTFAAPEWRNPGGGLWGGYALGLCVRALEAEPEATGETLSMTLTYASGLPSGELDIRTRRLRQGGSIGVWEVELRPHGVEDVGV
;
A
#
# COMPACT_ATOMS: atom_id res chain seq x y z
N MET A 1 21.46 -18.06 13.55
CA MET A 1 20.15 -17.42 13.40
C MET A 1 20.19 -16.51 12.17
N SER A 2 19.31 -16.76 11.23
CA SER A 2 19.28 -15.92 10.04
C SER A 2 18.67 -14.57 10.39
N GLN A 3 19.24 -13.51 9.87
CA GLN A 3 18.67 -12.19 9.99
C GLN A 3 17.51 -12.04 8.99
N ARG A 4 16.45 -11.47 9.48
CA ARG A 4 15.33 -11.12 8.61
C ARG A 4 15.73 -9.93 7.74
N SER A 5 15.44 -10.02 6.46
CA SER A 5 15.61 -8.88 5.56
C SER A 5 14.54 -7.83 5.84
N LEU A 6 14.96 -6.59 6.01
CA LEU A 6 14.03 -5.46 6.13
C LEU A 6 13.75 -4.80 4.78
N ASN A 7 13.72 -5.58 3.73
CA ASN A 7 13.39 -5.09 2.39
C ASN A 7 11.88 -5.20 2.18
N PRO A 8 11.14 -4.09 2.01
CA PRO A 8 9.69 -4.15 1.80
C PRO A 8 9.26 -5.05 0.64
N ALA A 9 10.09 -5.20 -0.38
CA ALA A 9 9.78 -6.05 -1.53
C ALA A 9 9.58 -7.52 -1.13
N TYR A 10 10.22 -7.96 -0.05
CA TYR A 10 10.09 -9.33 0.45
C TYR A 10 9.13 -9.47 1.62
N ASP A 11 8.78 -8.34 2.26
CA ASP A 11 8.00 -8.35 3.49
C ASP A 11 6.53 -8.00 3.27
N ILE A 12 6.16 -7.65 2.08
CA ILE A 12 4.79 -7.31 1.73
C ILE A 12 4.10 -8.52 1.10
N SER A 13 3.00 -8.93 1.71
CA SER A 13 2.13 -9.97 1.19
C SER A 13 0.70 -9.47 1.19
N LEU A 14 0.07 -9.44 0.02
CA LEU A 14 -1.29 -8.93 -0.14
C LEU A 14 -2.26 -10.09 -0.29
N ASN A 15 -3.36 -10.05 0.46
CA ASN A 15 -4.45 -11.00 0.36
C ASN A 15 -5.64 -10.35 -0.32
N ALA A 16 -6.03 -10.84 -1.49
CA ALA A 16 -7.18 -10.32 -2.21
C ALA A 16 -8.48 -10.65 -1.46
N VAL A 17 -9.31 -9.65 -1.22
CA VAL A 17 -10.60 -9.82 -0.54
C VAL A 17 -11.77 -9.32 -1.37
N GLY A 18 -11.52 -8.84 -2.57
CA GLY A 18 -12.52 -8.36 -3.51
C GLY A 18 -11.87 -7.61 -4.65
N THR A 19 -12.65 -7.18 -5.62
CA THR A 19 -12.15 -6.40 -6.73
C THR A 19 -11.59 -5.06 -6.24
N GLY A 20 -10.29 -4.83 -6.49
CA GLY A 20 -9.61 -3.62 -6.04
C GLY A 20 -9.46 -3.52 -4.53
N ARG A 21 -9.52 -4.64 -3.81
CA ARG A 21 -9.41 -4.67 -2.35
C ARG A 21 -8.48 -5.77 -1.90
N TRP A 22 -7.58 -5.41 -1.00
CA TRP A 22 -6.63 -6.33 -0.39
C TRP A 22 -6.51 -6.06 1.10
N THR A 23 -6.02 -7.04 1.82
CA THR A 23 -5.56 -6.87 3.19
C THR A 23 -4.10 -7.26 3.27
N THR A 24 -3.40 -6.69 4.23
CA THR A 24 -2.03 -7.05 4.53
C THR A 24 -1.77 -6.89 6.02
N PHE A 25 -0.70 -7.50 6.51
CA PHE A 25 -0.24 -7.32 7.87
C PHE A 25 1.11 -6.59 7.85
N ALA A 26 1.14 -5.40 8.43
CA ALA A 26 2.36 -4.60 8.55
C ALA A 26 3.03 -4.90 9.88
N ALA A 27 4.18 -5.56 9.82
CA ALA A 27 4.92 -5.96 11.02
C ALA A 27 5.43 -4.75 11.80
N PRO A 28 5.55 -4.86 13.15
CA PRO A 28 6.03 -3.74 13.98
C PRO A 28 7.45 -3.26 13.62
N GLU A 29 8.26 -4.09 12.99
CA GLU A 29 9.61 -3.71 12.56
C GLU A 29 9.60 -2.55 11.56
N TRP A 30 8.49 -2.32 10.87
CA TRP A 30 8.35 -1.24 9.90
C TRP A 30 7.85 0.07 10.50
N ARG A 31 7.74 0.14 11.83
CA ARG A 31 7.41 1.40 12.50
C ARG A 31 8.61 2.32 12.57
N ASN A 32 8.35 3.61 12.44
CA ASN A 32 9.35 4.62 12.70
C ASN A 32 9.41 4.91 14.22
N PRO A 33 10.40 5.69 14.70
CA PRO A 33 10.50 6.01 16.12
C PRO A 33 9.28 6.72 16.71
N GLY A 34 8.47 7.38 15.89
CA GLY A 34 7.23 8.03 16.31
C GLY A 34 6.04 7.10 16.43
N GLY A 35 6.19 5.80 16.13
CA GLY A 35 5.15 4.79 16.28
C GLY A 35 4.32 4.47 15.06
N GLY A 36 4.30 5.33 14.05
CA GLY A 36 3.63 5.05 12.77
C GLY A 36 4.50 4.24 11.83
N LEU A 37 3.90 3.69 10.79
CA LEU A 37 4.67 2.97 9.78
C LEU A 37 5.61 3.92 9.03
N TRP A 38 6.79 3.40 8.71
CA TRP A 38 7.74 4.11 7.87
C TRP A 38 7.14 4.43 6.50
N GLY A 39 7.33 5.69 6.05
CA GLY A 39 6.74 6.16 4.79
C GLY A 39 7.17 5.36 3.58
N GLY A 40 8.41 4.87 3.54
CA GLY A 40 8.88 4.01 2.46
C GLY A 40 8.16 2.68 2.41
N TYR A 41 7.74 2.15 3.57
CA TYR A 41 6.91 0.94 3.60
C TYR A 41 5.51 1.20 3.04
N ALA A 42 4.89 2.32 3.41
CA ALA A 42 3.59 2.70 2.86
C ALA A 42 3.65 2.89 1.34
N LEU A 43 4.73 3.50 0.84
CA LEU A 43 4.96 3.60 -0.61
C LEU A 43 5.05 2.23 -1.25
N GLY A 44 5.80 1.30 -0.64
CA GLY A 44 5.91 -0.07 -1.13
C GLY A 44 4.57 -0.78 -1.19
N LEU A 45 3.69 -0.58 -0.19
CA LEU A 45 2.34 -1.13 -0.21
C LEU A 45 1.53 -0.62 -1.42
N CYS A 46 1.61 0.67 -1.71
CA CYS A 46 0.91 1.25 -2.86
C CYS A 46 1.42 0.66 -4.17
N VAL A 47 2.74 0.53 -4.33
CA VAL A 47 3.33 -0.04 -5.53
C VAL A 47 2.89 -1.50 -5.71
N ARG A 48 2.94 -2.29 -4.63
CA ARG A 48 2.54 -3.70 -4.70
C ARG A 48 1.06 -3.86 -5.02
N ALA A 49 0.21 -2.98 -4.47
CA ALA A 49 -1.23 -3.02 -4.77
C ALA A 49 -1.48 -2.76 -6.26
N LEU A 50 -0.78 -1.79 -6.85
CA LEU A 50 -0.92 -1.51 -8.27
C LEU A 50 -0.36 -2.64 -9.14
N GLU A 51 0.73 -3.27 -8.74
CA GLU A 51 1.25 -4.46 -9.44
C GLU A 51 0.27 -5.63 -9.39
N ALA A 52 -0.49 -5.75 -8.30
CA ALA A 52 -1.48 -6.80 -8.14
C ALA A 52 -2.80 -6.49 -8.86
N GLU A 53 -3.03 -5.24 -9.24
CA GLU A 53 -4.27 -4.82 -9.90
C GLU A 53 -4.25 -5.23 -11.37
N PRO A 54 -5.14 -6.16 -11.81
CA PRO A 54 -5.09 -6.67 -13.18
C PRO A 54 -5.31 -5.61 -14.26
N GLU A 55 -6.03 -4.55 -13.93
CA GLU A 55 -6.34 -3.49 -14.88
C GLU A 55 -5.30 -2.38 -14.92
N ALA A 56 -4.37 -2.36 -13.98
CA ALA A 56 -3.27 -1.42 -13.97
C ALA A 56 -2.10 -2.02 -14.75
N THR A 57 -1.90 -1.54 -15.97
CA THR A 57 -0.87 -2.02 -16.87
C THR A 57 0.18 -0.95 -17.13
N GLY A 58 1.36 -1.38 -17.57
CA GLY A 58 2.46 -0.47 -17.85
C GLY A 58 3.32 -0.18 -16.62
N GLU A 59 4.16 0.84 -16.75
CA GLU A 59 5.10 1.22 -15.70
C GLU A 59 4.59 2.43 -14.93
N THR A 60 4.97 2.49 -13.64
CA THR A 60 4.68 3.67 -12.82
C THR A 60 5.57 4.83 -13.28
N LEU A 61 4.94 5.91 -13.72
CA LEU A 61 5.66 7.12 -14.15
C LEU A 61 5.87 8.09 -12.99
N SER A 62 4.87 8.22 -12.13
CA SER A 62 4.98 9.09 -10.95
C SER A 62 3.99 8.63 -9.89
N MET A 63 4.30 8.96 -8.63
CA MET A 63 3.43 8.66 -7.50
C MET A 63 3.52 9.79 -6.49
N THR A 64 2.38 10.22 -6.01
CA THR A 64 2.29 11.22 -4.93
C THR A 64 1.57 10.58 -3.75
N LEU A 65 2.16 10.65 -2.57
CA LEU A 65 1.55 10.15 -1.35
C LEU A 65 1.12 11.30 -0.46
N THR A 66 -0.08 11.17 0.11
CA THR A 66 -0.58 12.08 1.13
C THR A 66 -0.75 11.31 2.43
N TYR A 67 -0.02 11.71 3.46
CA TYR A 67 -0.09 11.09 4.78
C TYR A 67 -1.14 11.84 5.61
N ALA A 68 -2.40 11.41 5.49
CA ALA A 68 -3.51 12.11 6.13
C ALA A 68 -3.48 11.97 7.65
N SER A 69 -3.20 10.77 8.17
CA SER A 69 -3.12 10.52 9.60
C SER A 69 -2.03 9.52 9.99
N GLY A 70 -1.25 9.04 9.01
CA GLY A 70 -0.31 7.95 9.23
C GLY A 70 -1.01 6.61 9.40
N LEU A 71 -0.23 5.55 9.56
CA LEU A 71 -0.74 4.19 9.69
C LEU A 71 -0.06 3.50 10.87
N PRO A 72 -0.81 2.76 11.70
CA PRO A 72 -0.20 1.88 12.69
C PRO A 72 0.34 0.61 12.04
N SER A 73 1.16 -0.14 12.78
CA SER A 73 1.44 -1.53 12.41
C SER A 73 0.19 -2.38 12.64
N GLY A 74 0.16 -3.57 12.06
CA GLY A 74 -0.95 -4.49 12.20
C GLY A 74 -1.69 -4.68 10.89
N GLU A 75 -2.94 -5.09 10.97
CA GLU A 75 -3.73 -5.37 9.79
C GLU A 75 -4.20 -4.08 9.11
N LEU A 76 -3.98 -4.02 7.81
CA LEU A 76 -4.34 -2.86 6.99
C LEU A 76 -5.25 -3.29 5.85
N ASP A 77 -6.18 -2.40 5.50
CA ASP A 77 -7.01 -2.54 4.32
C ASP A 77 -6.45 -1.66 3.20
N ILE A 78 -6.41 -2.21 2.01
CA ILE A 78 -5.90 -1.52 0.82
C ILE A 78 -7.01 -1.51 -0.23
N ARG A 79 -7.23 -0.36 -0.82
CA ARG A 79 -8.21 -0.20 -1.90
C ARG A 79 -7.57 0.54 -3.06
N THR A 80 -7.76 0.01 -4.28
CA THR A 80 -7.36 0.67 -5.50
C THR A 80 -8.58 1.13 -6.28
N ARG A 81 -8.46 2.25 -6.97
CA ARG A 81 -9.52 2.76 -7.81
C ARG A 81 -8.90 3.45 -9.02
N ARG A 82 -9.42 3.11 -10.21
CA ARG A 82 -9.03 3.82 -11.43
C ARG A 82 -9.75 5.17 -11.44
N LEU A 83 -9.00 6.25 -11.53
CA LEU A 83 -9.55 7.59 -11.64
C LEU A 83 -9.75 7.98 -13.09
N ARG A 84 -8.83 7.56 -13.97
CA ARG A 84 -8.90 7.90 -15.38
C ARG A 84 -8.11 6.90 -16.21
N GLN A 85 -8.63 6.56 -17.38
CA GLN A 85 -7.93 5.76 -18.37
C GLN A 85 -7.81 6.57 -19.66
N GLY A 86 -6.59 7.03 -19.95
CA GLY A 86 -6.27 7.64 -21.24
C GLY A 86 -5.78 6.62 -22.23
N GLY A 87 -5.43 7.06 -23.44
CA GLY A 87 -4.91 6.18 -24.48
C GLY A 87 -3.55 5.57 -24.12
N SER A 88 -2.69 6.34 -23.46
CA SER A 88 -1.33 5.92 -23.10
C SER A 88 -1.03 6.07 -21.61
N ILE A 89 -1.87 6.74 -20.82
CA ILE A 89 -1.65 6.98 -19.40
C ILE A 89 -2.91 6.66 -18.63
N GLY A 90 -2.77 5.84 -17.58
CA GLY A 90 -3.82 5.60 -16.60
C GLY A 90 -3.49 6.31 -15.29
N VAL A 91 -4.53 6.76 -14.59
CA VAL A 91 -4.39 7.38 -13.27
C VAL A 91 -5.15 6.53 -12.25
N TRP A 92 -4.45 6.15 -11.18
CA TRP A 92 -4.99 5.29 -10.14
C TRP A 92 -4.84 5.93 -8.78
N GLU A 93 -5.79 5.62 -7.90
CA GLU A 93 -5.74 5.99 -6.49
C GLU A 93 -5.58 4.71 -5.66
N VAL A 94 -4.69 4.75 -4.67
CA VAL A 94 -4.53 3.70 -3.68
C VAL A 94 -4.78 4.30 -2.32
N GLU A 95 -5.69 3.70 -1.56
CA GLU A 95 -5.97 4.10 -0.19
C GLU A 95 -5.49 3.01 0.76
N LEU A 96 -4.82 3.43 1.83
CA LEU A 96 -4.40 2.56 2.93
C LEU A 96 -5.10 3.02 4.19
N ARG A 97 -5.69 2.08 4.92
CA ARG A 97 -6.35 2.38 6.20
C ARG A 97 -6.19 1.22 7.16
N PRO A 98 -6.20 1.49 8.47
CA PRO A 98 -6.24 0.41 9.45
C PRO A 98 -7.49 -0.44 9.23
N HIS A 99 -7.37 -1.75 9.48
CA HIS A 99 -8.49 -2.66 9.27
C HIS A 99 -9.71 -2.25 10.10
N GLY A 100 -10.87 -2.16 9.46
CA GLY A 100 -12.12 -1.78 10.12
C GLY A 100 -12.27 -0.29 10.42
N VAL A 101 -11.31 0.55 10.04
CA VAL A 101 -11.37 1.99 10.24
C VAL A 101 -11.71 2.66 8.91
N GLU A 102 -12.67 3.60 8.92
CA GLU A 102 -13.10 4.27 7.71
C GLU A 102 -12.17 5.39 7.27
N ASP A 103 -11.46 6.01 8.21
CA ASP A 103 -10.57 7.13 7.89
C ASP A 103 -9.33 6.64 7.18
N VAL A 104 -9.01 7.30 6.07
CA VAL A 104 -7.82 6.99 5.27
C VAL A 104 -6.58 7.46 6.02
N GLY A 105 -5.57 6.58 6.14
CA GLY A 105 -4.28 6.94 6.71
C GLY A 105 -3.30 7.48 5.67
N VAL A 106 -3.29 6.84 4.52
CA VAL A 106 -2.40 7.23 3.41
C VAL A 106 -3.10 7.03 2.09
#